data_94d09adf3bed571bc31a94e7a87aa8c1
#
_entry.id   94d09adf3bed571bc31a94e7a87aa8c1
#
_cell.length_a   1.000
_cell.length_b   1.000
_cell.length_c   1.000
_cell.angle_alpha   90.00
_cell.angle_beta   90.00
_cell.angle_gamma   90.00
#
_symmetry.space_group_name_H-M   'P 1'
#
loop_
_entity.id
_entity.type
_entity.pdbx_description
1 polymer ?
#
loop_
_entity_poly.entity_id
_entity_poly.type
_entity_poly.pdbx_seq_one_letter_code
_entity_poly.pdbx_strand_id
1 'polypeptide(L)'
;KKHLHSQAKIAGVSCGTQGLEQLITSWTKSKEVYLQKTAQFLLEWLAPQETITLHTSGTTGTPKLITVKKAYMIRSAMLTGAFLQLHAGDSALCVLPTDYIAGKMMIVRALVLGLSLELLPPSSTPFAATPHNFDFVALTPMQAMKSLSELHRAKKIILGGAPISAAMEAQLQEIPTEIYATYGMTETVSHIALRPIAPKERHSMVYTTIGESRVW
;
A
#
# COMPACT_ATOMS: atom_id res chain seq x y z
N LYS A 1 1.22 6.80 19.67
CA LYS A 1 -0.26 6.95 19.74
C LYS A 1 -0.81 8.12 18.89
N LYS A 2 0.03 9.05 18.38
CA LYS A 2 -0.43 10.30 17.72
C LYS A 2 -0.94 10.17 16.27
N HIS A 3 -0.88 9.00 15.66
CA HIS A 3 -1.14 8.86 14.21
C HIS A 3 -2.10 7.69 13.86
N LEU A 4 -2.96 7.32 14.80
CA LEU A 4 -4.03 6.36 14.54
C LEU A 4 -5.34 7.11 14.33
N HIS A 5 -5.87 7.03 13.12
CA HIS A 5 -7.17 7.62 12.79
C HIS A 5 -8.29 6.82 13.47
N SER A 6 -9.27 7.49 14.05
CA SER A 6 -10.35 6.84 14.82
C SER A 6 -11.23 5.90 13.99
N GLN A 7 -11.34 6.14 12.69
CA GLN A 7 -12.12 5.30 11.77
C GLN A 7 -11.31 4.16 11.12
N ALA A 8 -9.99 4.10 11.37
CA ALA A 8 -9.16 3.05 10.78
C ALA A 8 -9.64 1.66 11.18
N LYS A 9 -9.74 0.77 10.20
CA LYS A 9 -10.04 -0.66 10.41
C LYS A 9 -9.05 -1.52 9.63
N ILE A 10 -8.66 -2.64 10.21
CA ILE A 10 -7.86 -3.68 9.54
C ILE A 10 -8.57 -5.01 9.76
N ALA A 11 -8.85 -5.74 8.69
CA ALA A 11 -9.59 -7.01 8.74
C ALA A 11 -10.90 -6.91 9.55
N GLY A 12 -11.64 -5.81 9.38
CA GLY A 12 -12.90 -5.55 10.08
C GLY A 12 -12.77 -5.05 11.53
N VAL A 13 -11.57 -5.07 12.12
CA VAL A 13 -11.34 -4.65 13.50
C VAL A 13 -10.94 -3.17 13.55
N SER A 14 -11.60 -2.38 14.38
CA SER A 14 -11.27 -0.96 14.61
C SER A 14 -9.87 -0.81 15.23
N CYS A 15 -9.03 0.05 14.64
CA CYS A 15 -7.64 0.20 15.00
C CYS A 15 -7.37 1.16 16.17
N GLY A 16 -8.31 1.27 17.14
CA GLY A 16 -8.01 1.83 18.47
C GLY A 16 -6.98 0.96 19.21
N THR A 17 -6.44 1.47 20.32
CA THR A 17 -5.40 0.75 21.09
C THR A 17 -5.80 -0.70 21.38
N GLN A 18 -6.99 -0.92 21.90
CA GLN A 18 -7.49 -2.26 22.25
C GLN A 18 -7.65 -3.17 21.02
N GLY A 19 -8.18 -2.64 19.90
CA GLY A 19 -8.37 -3.45 18.69
C GLY A 19 -7.05 -3.87 18.05
N LEU A 20 -6.04 -2.99 18.02
CA LEU A 20 -4.71 -3.35 17.53
C LEU A 20 -4.03 -4.39 18.44
N GLU A 21 -4.16 -4.30 19.76
CA GLU A 21 -3.65 -5.30 20.70
C GLU A 21 -4.32 -6.66 20.47
N GLN A 22 -5.62 -6.71 20.22
CA GLN A 22 -6.36 -7.91 19.88
C GLN A 22 -5.86 -8.53 18.56
N LEU A 23 -5.71 -7.74 17.50
CA LEU A 23 -5.17 -8.19 16.22
C LEU A 23 -3.77 -8.77 16.38
N ILE A 24 -2.87 -8.05 17.04
CA ILE A 24 -1.49 -8.49 17.27
C ILE A 24 -1.47 -9.80 18.03
N THR A 25 -2.23 -9.91 19.13
CA THR A 25 -2.28 -11.12 19.97
C THR A 25 -2.79 -12.32 19.18
N SER A 26 -3.85 -12.14 18.41
CA SER A 26 -4.44 -13.20 17.59
C SER A 26 -3.49 -13.63 16.45
N TRP A 27 -2.94 -12.66 15.73
CA TRP A 27 -2.13 -12.91 14.54
C TRP A 27 -0.73 -13.44 14.84
N THR A 28 -0.15 -13.09 15.98
CA THR A 28 1.12 -13.68 16.43
C THR A 28 1.00 -15.21 16.63
N LYS A 29 -0.19 -15.69 17.00
CA LYS A 29 -0.48 -17.12 17.19
C LYS A 29 -1.09 -17.80 15.95
N SER A 30 -1.31 -17.06 14.88
CA SER A 30 -1.90 -17.60 13.65
C SER A 30 -0.98 -18.62 12.98
N LYS A 31 -1.55 -19.58 12.26
CA LYS A 31 -0.80 -20.47 11.36
C LYS A 31 -0.42 -19.77 10.04
N GLU A 32 -1.07 -18.67 9.73
CA GLU A 32 -0.88 -17.88 8.50
C GLU A 32 0.33 -16.96 8.64
N VAL A 33 1.39 -17.23 7.90
CA VAL A 33 2.66 -16.51 7.97
C VAL A 33 2.49 -15.00 7.69
N TYR A 34 1.62 -14.63 6.75
CA TYR A 34 1.38 -13.23 6.41
C TYR A 34 0.75 -12.45 7.58
N LEU A 35 -0.10 -13.10 8.39
CA LEU A 35 -0.67 -12.50 9.61
C LEU A 35 0.39 -12.34 10.70
N GLN A 36 1.24 -13.36 10.92
CA GLN A 36 2.35 -13.26 11.88
C GLN A 36 3.28 -12.07 11.53
N LYS A 37 3.67 -11.94 10.25
CA LYS A 37 4.52 -10.85 9.78
C LYS A 37 3.85 -9.48 9.91
N THR A 38 2.54 -9.42 9.66
CA THR A 38 1.79 -8.18 9.86
C THR A 38 1.69 -7.82 11.33
N ALA A 39 1.48 -8.80 12.23
CA ALA A 39 1.51 -8.58 13.67
C ALA A 39 2.86 -8.06 14.15
N GLN A 40 3.96 -8.64 13.66
CA GLN A 40 5.31 -8.14 13.94
C GLN A 40 5.49 -6.70 13.51
N PHE A 41 5.06 -6.35 12.30
CA PHE A 41 5.12 -4.96 11.84
C PHE A 41 4.27 -4.03 12.70
N LEU A 42 3.06 -4.43 13.09
CA LEU A 42 2.22 -3.63 13.99
C LEU A 42 2.87 -3.43 15.37
N LEU A 43 3.54 -4.44 15.92
CA LEU A 43 4.34 -4.30 17.15
C LEU A 43 5.45 -3.26 16.99
N GLU A 44 6.22 -3.35 15.91
CA GLU A 44 7.27 -2.37 15.59
C GLU A 44 6.69 -0.97 15.39
N TRP A 45 5.54 -0.87 14.74
CA TRP A 45 4.86 0.41 14.50
C TRP A 45 4.40 1.09 15.78
N LEU A 46 3.86 0.32 16.73
CA LEU A 46 3.35 0.81 18.01
C LEU A 46 4.45 1.04 19.05
N ALA A 47 5.61 0.43 18.86
CA ALA A 47 6.76 0.59 19.76
C ALA A 47 7.24 2.05 19.82
N PRO A 48 7.84 2.50 20.94
CA PRO A 48 8.26 3.90 21.15
C PRO A 48 9.36 4.36 20.20
N GLN A 49 10.11 3.44 19.59
CA GLN A 49 11.16 3.76 18.63
C GLN A 49 10.60 4.59 17.47
N GLU A 50 11.29 5.63 17.07
CA GLU A 50 10.87 6.53 15.99
C GLU A 50 11.16 5.98 14.59
N THR A 51 11.87 4.87 14.50
CA THR A 51 12.33 4.28 13.24
C THR A 51 11.83 2.87 13.05
N ILE A 52 11.78 2.43 11.77
CA ILE A 52 11.51 1.06 11.32
C ILE A 52 12.70 0.61 10.48
N THR A 53 13.17 -0.61 10.69
CA THR A 53 14.18 -1.23 9.84
C THR A 53 13.53 -2.00 8.70
N LEU A 54 13.97 -1.75 7.47
CA LEU A 54 13.46 -2.34 6.24
C LEU A 54 14.56 -3.13 5.55
N HIS A 55 14.17 -4.23 4.91
CA HIS A 55 15.05 -4.97 4.00
C HIS A 55 14.78 -4.51 2.57
N THR A 56 15.83 -4.14 1.84
CA THR A 56 15.69 -3.91 0.40
C THR A 56 15.69 -5.24 -0.35
N SER A 57 14.94 -5.31 -1.44
CA SER A 57 14.88 -6.52 -2.29
C SER A 57 16.15 -6.80 -3.08
N GLY A 58 17.17 -5.94 -2.97
CA GLY A 58 18.49 -6.09 -3.57
C GLY A 58 18.50 -6.64 -4.99
N THR A 59 18.37 -5.80 -6.00
CA THR A 59 18.51 -6.19 -7.42
C THR A 59 19.96 -6.57 -7.78
N THR A 60 20.92 -6.29 -6.90
CA THR A 60 22.37 -6.41 -7.18
C THR A 60 23.15 -7.21 -6.13
N GLY A 61 22.50 -7.94 -5.21
CA GLY A 61 23.24 -8.72 -4.19
C GLY A 61 22.53 -8.86 -2.84
N THR A 62 23.29 -8.88 -1.77
CA THR A 62 22.79 -9.07 -0.38
C THR A 62 21.77 -7.99 -0.02
N PRO A 63 20.61 -8.35 0.56
CA PRO A 63 19.63 -7.38 1.04
C PRO A 63 20.28 -6.39 2.01
N LYS A 64 20.11 -5.10 1.76
CA LYS A 64 20.61 -4.05 2.66
C LYS A 64 19.54 -3.69 3.68
N LEU A 65 19.97 -3.46 4.91
CA LEU A 65 19.12 -2.91 5.95
C LEU A 65 19.07 -1.38 5.81
N ILE A 66 17.88 -0.83 5.74
CA ILE A 66 17.64 0.60 5.70
C ILE A 66 16.75 0.96 6.88
N THR A 67 17.13 2.00 7.61
CA THR A 67 16.34 2.54 8.72
C THR A 67 15.58 3.77 8.27
N VAL A 68 14.26 3.75 8.44
CA VAL A 68 13.34 4.83 8.04
C VAL A 68 12.63 5.40 9.25
N LYS A 69 12.45 6.72 9.29
CA LYS A 69 11.66 7.37 10.35
C LYS A 69 10.16 7.11 10.13
N LYS A 70 9.45 6.73 11.18
CA LYS A 70 7.98 6.59 11.15
C LYS A 70 7.29 7.88 10.68
N ALA A 71 7.83 9.04 11.06
CA ALA A 71 7.33 10.33 10.61
C ALA A 71 7.30 10.47 9.07
N TYR A 72 8.31 9.92 8.36
CA TYR A 72 8.35 9.94 6.89
C TYR A 72 7.30 8.99 6.30
N MET A 73 7.09 7.83 6.91
CA MET A 73 6.03 6.89 6.48
C MET A 73 4.64 7.53 6.62
N ILE A 74 4.39 8.22 7.74
CA ILE A 74 3.15 8.96 7.99
C ILE A 74 2.95 10.05 6.95
N ARG A 75 3.97 10.87 6.70
CA ARG A 75 3.90 11.94 5.71
C ARG A 75 3.65 11.39 4.31
N SER A 76 4.33 10.31 3.91
CA SER A 76 4.09 9.64 2.62
C SER A 76 2.64 9.15 2.51
N ALA A 77 2.08 8.57 3.58
CA ALA A 77 0.68 8.16 3.60
C ALA A 77 -0.27 9.34 3.39
N MET A 78 -0.03 10.46 4.10
CA MET A 78 -0.84 11.68 3.96
C MET A 78 -0.77 12.27 2.55
N LEU A 79 0.43 12.35 1.96
CA LEU A 79 0.62 12.86 0.60
C LEU A 79 -0.08 11.97 -0.45
N THR A 80 0.02 10.65 -0.30
CA THR A 80 -0.73 9.70 -1.14
C THR A 80 -2.23 9.91 -1.00
N GLY A 81 -2.72 10.03 0.23
CA GLY A 81 -4.14 10.27 0.51
C GLY A 81 -4.65 11.56 -0.12
N ALA A 82 -3.90 12.65 0.02
CA ALA A 82 -4.24 13.94 -0.57
C ALA A 82 -4.27 13.89 -2.10
N PHE A 83 -3.24 13.31 -2.73
CA PHE A 83 -3.16 13.20 -4.19
C PHE A 83 -4.29 12.36 -4.77
N LEU A 84 -4.55 11.22 -4.16
CA LEU A 84 -5.60 10.29 -4.61
C LEU A 84 -6.99 10.63 -4.04
N GLN A 85 -7.12 11.70 -3.25
CA GLN A 85 -8.38 12.06 -2.60
C GLN A 85 -9.02 10.87 -1.86
N LEU A 86 -8.21 10.21 -1.01
CA LEU A 86 -8.70 9.14 -0.14
C LEU A 86 -9.25 9.73 1.15
N HIS A 87 -10.38 9.21 1.59
CA HIS A 87 -11.10 9.69 2.76
C HIS A 87 -11.17 8.60 3.84
N ALA A 88 -11.38 9.03 5.06
CA ALA A 88 -11.60 8.11 6.16
C ALA A 88 -12.89 7.28 5.93
N GLY A 89 -12.78 5.97 6.11
CA GLY A 89 -13.83 5.01 5.81
C GLY A 89 -13.73 4.38 4.42
N ASP A 90 -12.94 4.95 3.50
CA ASP A 90 -12.71 4.32 2.19
C ASP A 90 -12.18 2.89 2.37
N SER A 91 -12.70 1.99 1.53
CA SER A 91 -12.29 0.59 1.51
C SER A 91 -10.99 0.41 0.75
N ALA A 92 -10.07 -0.40 1.30
CA ALA A 92 -8.80 -0.70 0.66
C ALA A 92 -8.46 -2.19 0.74
N LEU A 93 -7.75 -2.71 -0.28
CA LEU A 93 -7.28 -4.09 -0.32
C LEU A 93 -5.76 -4.14 -0.24
N CYS A 94 -5.23 -4.98 0.65
CA CYS A 94 -3.82 -5.33 0.72
C CYS A 94 -3.62 -6.83 0.50
N VAL A 95 -2.95 -7.17 -0.59
CA VAL A 95 -2.47 -8.52 -0.96
C VAL A 95 -0.95 -8.52 -1.14
N LEU A 96 -0.27 -7.49 -0.62
CA LEU A 96 1.18 -7.32 -0.69
C LEU A 96 1.81 -7.81 0.62
N PRO A 97 2.93 -8.56 0.56
CA PRO A 97 3.59 -9.01 1.78
C PRO A 97 4.14 -7.84 2.59
N THR A 98 3.92 -7.89 3.90
CA THR A 98 4.46 -6.89 4.85
C THR A 98 5.95 -7.06 5.14
N ASP A 99 6.61 -8.05 4.53
CA ASP A 99 8.07 -8.11 4.46
C ASP A 99 8.66 -6.90 3.73
N TYR A 100 7.95 -6.39 2.73
CA TYR A 100 8.38 -5.29 1.88
C TYR A 100 7.67 -3.98 2.25
N ILE A 101 8.31 -2.88 1.89
CA ILE A 101 7.80 -1.53 2.19
C ILE A 101 6.39 -1.29 1.60
N ALA A 102 6.08 -1.87 0.44
CA ALA A 102 4.78 -1.69 -0.20
C ALA A 102 3.62 -2.21 0.66
N GLY A 103 3.74 -3.43 1.22
CA GLY A 103 2.75 -3.99 2.15
C GLY A 103 2.68 -3.21 3.46
N LYS A 104 3.84 -2.85 4.05
CA LYS A 104 3.90 -2.01 5.26
C LYS A 104 3.18 -0.68 5.03
N MET A 105 3.39 -0.02 3.89
CA MET A 105 2.77 1.26 3.58
C MET A 105 1.25 1.16 3.37
N MET A 106 0.70 0.02 2.96
CA MET A 106 -0.75 -0.18 2.95
C MET A 106 -1.34 -0.17 4.36
N ILE A 107 -0.66 -0.83 5.32
CA ILE A 107 -1.03 -0.79 6.74
C ILE A 107 -0.95 0.66 7.28
N VAL A 108 0.16 1.36 7.00
CA VAL A 108 0.37 2.74 7.46
C VAL A 108 -0.69 3.68 6.88
N ARG A 109 -1.01 3.56 5.58
CA ARG A 109 -2.10 4.35 4.97
C ARG A 109 -3.44 4.09 5.65
N ALA A 110 -3.77 2.83 5.92
CA ALA A 110 -5.01 2.51 6.64
C ALA A 110 -5.06 3.16 8.02
N LEU A 111 -3.98 3.05 8.80
CA LEU A 111 -3.91 3.62 10.15
C LEU A 111 -3.95 5.15 10.17
N VAL A 112 -3.28 5.81 9.21
CA VAL A 112 -3.11 7.27 9.17
C VAL A 112 -4.30 7.96 8.52
N LEU A 113 -4.84 7.39 7.44
CA LEU A 113 -5.93 7.99 6.66
C LEU A 113 -7.32 7.54 7.14
N GLY A 114 -7.39 6.53 8.01
CA GLY A 114 -8.67 6.00 8.48
C GLY A 114 -9.35 5.04 7.52
N LEU A 115 -8.59 4.34 6.66
CA LEU A 115 -9.18 3.40 5.69
C LEU A 115 -9.69 2.13 6.36
N SER A 116 -10.67 1.47 5.72
CA SER A 116 -11.12 0.14 6.04
C SER A 116 -10.35 -0.88 5.20
N LEU A 117 -9.24 -1.41 5.74
CA LEU A 117 -8.32 -2.29 5.03
C LEU A 117 -8.73 -3.75 5.15
N GLU A 118 -9.07 -4.38 4.02
CA GLU A 118 -9.13 -5.83 3.90
C GLU A 118 -7.72 -6.35 3.66
N LEU A 119 -7.26 -7.26 4.52
CA LEU A 119 -5.94 -7.87 4.45
C LEU A 119 -6.09 -9.33 4.08
N LEU A 120 -5.57 -9.71 2.92
CA LEU A 120 -5.61 -11.07 2.40
C LEU A 120 -4.20 -11.64 2.21
N PRO A 121 -4.07 -12.97 2.11
CA PRO A 121 -2.79 -13.59 1.78
C PRO A 121 -2.16 -12.98 0.51
N PRO A 122 -0.84 -12.80 0.47
CA PRO A 122 -0.16 -12.39 -0.76
C PRO A 122 -0.53 -13.31 -1.93
N SER A 123 -1.02 -12.70 -3.01
CA SER A 123 -1.53 -13.43 -4.17
C SER A 123 -1.15 -12.72 -5.47
N SER A 124 -0.96 -13.49 -6.54
CA SER A 124 -0.79 -12.94 -7.88
C SER A 124 -2.13 -12.56 -8.54
N THR A 125 -3.25 -13.01 -7.98
CA THR A 125 -4.63 -12.73 -8.41
C THR A 125 -5.39 -12.07 -7.26
N PRO A 126 -5.18 -10.76 -7.03
CA PRO A 126 -5.61 -10.05 -5.82
C PRO A 126 -7.12 -10.12 -5.54
N PHE A 127 -7.96 -10.16 -6.56
CA PHE A 127 -9.41 -10.11 -6.40
C PHE A 127 -10.07 -11.49 -6.26
N ALA A 128 -9.35 -12.59 -6.53
CA ALA A 128 -9.92 -13.93 -6.53
C ALA A 128 -10.43 -14.40 -5.15
N ALA A 129 -9.86 -13.89 -4.06
CA ALA A 129 -10.19 -14.31 -2.71
C ALA A 129 -11.23 -13.42 -2.01
N THR A 130 -11.79 -12.43 -2.70
CA THR A 130 -12.78 -11.51 -2.14
C THR A 130 -13.86 -11.16 -3.17
N PRO A 131 -15.15 -11.09 -2.78
CA PRO A 131 -16.21 -10.61 -3.67
C PRO A 131 -16.36 -9.08 -3.67
N HIS A 132 -15.61 -8.34 -2.82
CA HIS A 132 -15.81 -6.92 -2.56
C HIS A 132 -15.23 -6.04 -3.66
N ASN A 133 -15.77 -4.83 -3.76
CA ASN A 133 -15.19 -3.71 -4.49
C ASN A 133 -14.44 -2.80 -3.52
N PHE A 134 -13.45 -2.04 -4.04
CA PHE A 134 -12.58 -1.22 -3.22
C PHE A 134 -12.46 0.22 -3.76
N ASP A 135 -12.26 1.17 -2.85
CA ASP A 135 -11.95 2.54 -3.23
C ASP A 135 -10.47 2.67 -3.62
N PHE A 136 -9.58 1.89 -2.97
CA PHE A 136 -8.14 1.97 -3.19
C PHE A 136 -7.45 0.60 -3.12
N VAL A 137 -6.56 0.32 -4.09
CA VAL A 137 -5.72 -0.90 -4.12
C VAL A 137 -4.30 -0.55 -4.57
N ALA A 138 -3.30 -1.19 -3.96
CA ALA A 138 -1.92 -1.14 -4.42
C ALA A 138 -1.49 -2.50 -4.97
N LEU A 139 -0.99 -2.53 -6.20
CA LEU A 139 -0.62 -3.75 -6.91
C LEU A 139 0.78 -3.65 -7.53
N THR A 140 1.37 -4.80 -7.79
CA THR A 140 2.48 -4.90 -8.76
C THR A 140 1.92 -4.95 -10.19
N PRO A 141 2.73 -4.58 -11.21
CA PRO A 141 2.33 -4.72 -12.60
C PRO A 141 1.87 -6.14 -12.95
N MET A 142 2.56 -7.16 -12.43
CA MET A 142 2.18 -8.57 -12.66
C MET A 142 0.78 -8.91 -12.09
N GLN A 143 0.47 -8.42 -10.90
CA GLN A 143 -0.85 -8.63 -10.28
C GLN A 143 -1.95 -7.95 -11.09
N ALA A 144 -1.71 -6.73 -11.57
CA ALA A 144 -2.67 -6.02 -12.43
C ALA A 144 -2.94 -6.79 -13.72
N MET A 145 -1.91 -7.29 -14.38
CA MET A 145 -2.09 -8.08 -15.62
C MET A 145 -2.83 -9.39 -15.40
N LYS A 146 -2.57 -10.10 -14.30
CA LYS A 146 -3.27 -11.34 -13.98
C LYS A 146 -4.73 -11.14 -13.55
N SER A 147 -5.11 -9.91 -13.24
CA SER A 147 -6.47 -9.54 -12.80
C SER A 147 -7.10 -8.48 -13.70
N LEU A 148 -6.68 -8.39 -14.96
CA LEU A 148 -7.07 -7.29 -15.87
C LEU A 148 -8.58 -7.12 -15.96
N SER A 149 -9.33 -8.22 -16.07
CA SER A 149 -10.80 -8.22 -16.12
C SER A 149 -11.47 -7.81 -14.82
N GLU A 150 -10.74 -7.80 -13.68
CA GLU A 150 -11.28 -7.50 -12.36
C GLU A 150 -10.86 -6.12 -11.85
N LEU A 151 -9.97 -5.38 -12.55
CA LEU A 151 -9.47 -4.08 -12.10
C LEU A 151 -10.58 -3.05 -11.92
N HIS A 152 -11.70 -3.19 -12.65
CA HIS A 152 -12.90 -2.35 -12.49
C HIS A 152 -13.53 -2.43 -11.08
N ARG A 153 -13.15 -3.42 -10.27
CA ARG A 153 -13.58 -3.59 -8.88
C ARG A 153 -12.85 -2.65 -7.91
N ALA A 154 -11.87 -1.90 -8.39
CA ALA A 154 -11.22 -0.84 -7.63
C ALA A 154 -11.47 0.51 -8.30
N LYS A 155 -11.75 1.57 -7.52
CA LYS A 155 -11.88 2.92 -8.06
C LYS A 155 -10.51 3.51 -8.41
N LYS A 156 -9.52 3.29 -7.53
CA LYS A 156 -8.16 3.83 -7.68
C LYS A 156 -7.13 2.75 -7.44
N ILE A 157 -6.17 2.62 -8.36
CA ILE A 157 -5.08 1.64 -8.29
C ILE A 157 -3.75 2.35 -8.44
N ILE A 158 -2.80 2.03 -7.57
CA ILE A 158 -1.40 2.40 -7.78
C ILE A 158 -0.59 1.16 -8.15
N LEU A 159 0.27 1.28 -9.15
CA LEU A 159 1.15 0.22 -9.64
C LEU A 159 2.60 0.56 -9.33
N GLY A 160 3.30 -0.35 -8.66
CA GLY A 160 4.70 -0.16 -8.29
C GLY A 160 5.48 -1.47 -8.15
N GLY A 161 6.77 -1.33 -7.83
CA GLY A 161 7.67 -2.46 -7.59
C GLY A 161 8.30 -3.08 -8.83
N ALA A 162 7.86 -2.73 -10.04
CA ALA A 162 8.46 -3.17 -11.31
C ALA A 162 8.11 -2.19 -12.44
N PRO A 163 8.89 -2.18 -13.54
CA PRO A 163 8.56 -1.40 -14.74
C PRO A 163 7.23 -1.84 -15.38
N ILE A 164 6.55 -0.89 -15.99
CA ILE A 164 5.34 -1.11 -16.79
C ILE A 164 5.75 -0.99 -18.26
N SER A 165 5.55 -2.06 -19.04
CA SER A 165 5.85 -2.02 -20.48
C SER A 165 4.78 -1.23 -21.25
N ALA A 166 5.14 -0.69 -22.42
CA ALA A 166 4.19 0.01 -23.29
C ALA A 166 2.97 -0.85 -23.68
N ALA A 167 3.20 -2.14 -23.93
CA ALA A 167 2.13 -3.07 -24.26
C ALA A 167 1.15 -3.28 -23.08
N MET A 168 1.69 -3.37 -21.88
CA MET A 168 0.87 -3.45 -20.66
C MET A 168 0.09 -2.14 -20.44
N GLU A 169 0.75 -1.01 -20.61
CA GLU A 169 0.14 0.31 -20.44
C GLU A 169 -1.04 0.49 -21.41
N ALA A 170 -0.89 0.08 -22.68
CA ALA A 170 -1.97 0.11 -23.65
C ALA A 170 -3.21 -0.69 -23.22
N GLN A 171 -2.99 -1.87 -22.61
CA GLN A 171 -4.12 -2.68 -22.10
C GLN A 171 -4.78 -2.03 -20.88
N LEU A 172 -4.00 -1.43 -19.98
CA LEU A 172 -4.51 -0.75 -18.80
C LEU A 172 -5.32 0.49 -19.14
N GLN A 173 -4.98 1.21 -20.20
CA GLN A 173 -5.69 2.43 -20.64
C GLN A 173 -7.16 2.19 -20.98
N GLU A 174 -7.53 0.97 -21.37
CA GLU A 174 -8.90 0.60 -21.69
C GLU A 174 -9.75 0.30 -20.43
N ILE A 175 -9.15 0.32 -19.26
CA ILE A 175 -9.85 0.05 -17.99
C ILE A 175 -10.44 1.37 -17.45
N PRO A 176 -11.73 1.39 -17.04
CA PRO A 176 -12.37 2.62 -16.55
C PRO A 176 -11.91 3.06 -15.15
N THR A 177 -11.03 2.31 -14.51
CA THR A 177 -10.46 2.57 -13.19
C THR A 177 -9.35 3.62 -13.27
N GLU A 178 -9.24 4.49 -12.27
CA GLU A 178 -8.10 5.38 -12.14
C GLU A 178 -6.83 4.61 -11.77
N ILE A 179 -5.92 4.41 -12.72
CA ILE A 179 -4.67 3.67 -12.51
C ILE A 179 -3.48 4.61 -12.65
N TYR A 180 -2.57 4.54 -11.66
CA TYR A 180 -1.38 5.37 -11.61
C TYR A 180 -0.11 4.50 -11.54
N ALA A 181 0.88 4.79 -12.37
CA ALA A 181 2.25 4.31 -12.18
C ALA A 181 2.90 5.08 -11.03
N THR A 182 3.63 4.38 -10.17
CA THR A 182 4.38 5.00 -9.09
C THR A 182 5.86 5.05 -9.41
N TYR A 183 6.53 6.13 -9.00
CA TYR A 183 7.98 6.25 -9.01
C TYR A 183 8.49 6.42 -7.58
N GLY A 184 9.33 5.51 -7.13
CA GLY A 184 9.90 5.50 -5.79
C GLY A 184 10.68 4.21 -5.50
N MET A 185 11.34 4.20 -4.37
CA MET A 185 12.14 3.07 -3.88
C MET A 185 12.05 2.98 -2.36
N THR A 186 12.68 1.97 -1.77
CA THR A 186 12.68 1.80 -0.30
C THR A 186 13.37 2.97 0.38
N GLU A 187 14.42 3.52 -0.22
CA GLU A 187 15.20 4.68 0.25
C GLU A 187 14.36 5.96 0.31
N THR A 188 13.35 6.09 -0.55
CA THR A 188 12.37 7.18 -0.51
C THR A 188 11.13 6.82 0.32
N VAL A 189 11.19 5.75 1.11
CA VAL A 189 10.10 5.19 1.94
C VAL A 189 8.99 4.56 1.09
N SER A 190 8.56 5.24 0.05
CA SER A 190 7.49 4.84 -0.87
C SER A 190 7.65 5.62 -2.18
N HIS A 191 6.57 5.74 -2.94
CA HIS A 191 6.58 6.56 -4.14
C HIS A 191 6.62 8.06 -3.78
N ILE A 192 7.35 8.81 -4.58
CA ILE A 192 7.49 10.27 -4.51
C ILE A 192 6.79 10.98 -5.67
N ALA A 193 6.41 10.22 -6.69
CA ALA A 193 5.67 10.74 -7.82
C ALA A 193 4.69 9.69 -8.36
N LEU A 194 3.62 10.18 -8.97
CA LEU A 194 2.56 9.40 -9.60
C LEU A 194 2.33 9.89 -11.03
N ARG A 195 2.07 8.96 -11.93
CA ARG A 195 1.73 9.24 -13.33
C ARG A 195 0.43 8.51 -13.67
N PRO A 196 -0.62 9.22 -14.12
CA PRO A 196 -1.85 8.57 -14.52
C PRO A 196 -1.63 7.71 -15.78
N ILE A 197 -2.12 6.47 -15.75
CA ILE A 197 -2.11 5.53 -16.87
C ILE A 197 -3.50 5.42 -17.46
N ALA A 198 -4.50 5.26 -16.62
CA ALA A 198 -5.88 4.99 -17.01
C ALA A 198 -6.87 5.85 -16.21
N PRO A 199 -8.07 6.07 -16.72
CA PRO A 199 -8.49 5.74 -18.08
C PRO A 199 -7.74 6.56 -19.14
N LYS A 200 -7.88 6.21 -20.42
CA LYS A 200 -7.10 6.80 -21.54
C LYS A 200 -7.16 8.32 -21.61
N GLU A 201 -8.30 8.92 -21.27
CA GLU A 201 -8.51 10.37 -21.26
C GLU A 201 -7.66 11.09 -20.20
N ARG A 202 -7.21 10.36 -19.18
CA ARG A 202 -6.34 10.87 -18.09
C ARG A 202 -4.87 10.49 -18.28
N HIS A 203 -4.54 9.69 -19.29
CA HIS A 203 -3.18 9.23 -19.55
C HIS A 203 -2.18 10.39 -19.67
N SER A 204 -1.03 10.24 -19.05
CA SER A 204 0.08 11.17 -19.14
C SER A 204 1.41 10.42 -19.17
N MET A 205 2.38 10.94 -19.90
CA MET A 205 3.77 10.47 -19.89
C MET A 205 4.60 11.13 -18.78
N VAL A 206 4.02 12.12 -18.07
CA VAL A 206 4.73 12.90 -17.06
C VAL A 206 4.33 12.45 -15.66
N TYR A 207 5.33 12.24 -14.81
CA TYR A 207 5.13 12.02 -13.38
C TYR A 207 4.91 13.33 -12.64
N THR A 208 3.90 13.36 -11.80
CA THR A 208 3.64 14.48 -10.89
C THR A 208 4.17 14.11 -9.49
N THR A 209 5.00 14.96 -8.91
CA THR A 209 5.50 14.77 -7.54
C THR A 209 4.39 14.93 -6.52
N ILE A 210 4.43 14.10 -5.47
CA ILE A 210 3.47 14.15 -4.36
C ILE A 210 4.14 14.79 -3.13
N GLY A 211 4.37 16.09 -3.16
CA GLY A 211 5.01 16.84 -2.09
C GLY A 211 6.28 17.55 -2.53
N GLU A 212 6.87 18.31 -1.63
CA GLU A 212 8.10 19.05 -1.89
C GLU A 212 9.33 18.15 -1.77
N SER A 213 10.32 18.36 -2.66
CA SER A 213 11.58 17.60 -2.72
C SER A 213 12.46 17.67 -1.46
N ARG A 214 12.18 18.59 -0.55
CA ARG A 214 12.94 18.78 0.71
C ARG A 214 12.55 17.86 1.85
N VAL A 215 11.74 16.86 1.59
CA VAL A 215 11.05 16.05 2.63
C VAL A 215 11.63 14.64 2.78
N TRP A 216 12.57 14.31 1.91
CA TRP A 216 13.18 12.97 1.82
C TRP A 216 14.63 12.96 2.28
#